data_35ee8061110f6505f1176a5e29c121dc
#
_entry.id   35ee8061110f6505f1176a5e29c121dc
#
_cell.length_a   1.000
_cell.length_b   1.000
_cell.length_c   1.000
_cell.angle_alpha   90.00
_cell.angle_beta   90.00
_cell.angle_gamma   90.00
#
_symmetry.space_group_name_H-M   'P 1'
#
loop_
_entity.id
_entity.type
_entity.pdbx_description
1 polymer ?
#
loop_
_entity_poly.entity_id
_entity_poly.type
_entity_poly.pdbx_seq_one_letter_code
_entity_poly.pdbx_strand_id
1 'polypeptide(L)'
;MRVSAVAAVLTALAVSACSSAADGEPGPDEFLAPLGPMVTAPPGAAGAPFTDSAVLRAALIDVGDLPVGFSPVADPEEDLGLPPASEAAQSDQSSTDPALCSAVLSPVADQHPGAAASASAWFQGPNFTTVDQDAASYPTAADAAQAFTDIQTTLAQCTGYSGTDADGVDVQYRVGGRDGRPAGDASIGFQLVTTSDGFSLVSDVAVAMTGSTVTQLVATGQEPIDEGVFEDMTHAAVGKLASAPAS
;
A
#
# COMPACT_ATOMS: atom_id res chain seq x y z
N MET A 1 -83.49 42.72 1.96
CA MET A 1 -82.15 42.91 2.38
C MET A 1 -81.37 41.59 2.07
N ARG A 2 -80.55 41.60 1.04
CA ARG A 2 -79.72 40.44 0.66
C ARG A 2 -78.27 40.71 1.11
N VAL A 3 -77.74 39.83 1.94
CA VAL A 3 -76.39 39.90 2.41
C VAL A 3 -75.62 38.87 1.60
N SER A 4 -74.63 39.35 0.78
CA SER A 4 -73.76 38.48 -0.04
C SER A 4 -72.50 38.17 0.81
N ALA A 5 -72.25 36.89 0.99
CA ALA A 5 -71.02 36.40 1.59
C ALA A 5 -69.92 36.26 0.53
N VAL A 6 -68.80 36.92 0.75
CA VAL A 6 -67.59 36.81 -0.07
C VAL A 6 -66.71 35.74 0.54
N ALA A 7 -66.50 34.65 -0.21
CA ALA A 7 -65.55 33.62 0.16
C ALA A 7 -64.15 33.99 -0.33
N ALA A 8 -63.18 34.13 0.60
CA ALA A 8 -61.81 34.31 0.30
C ALA A 8 -61.12 32.97 0.11
N VAL A 9 -60.60 32.72 -1.09
CA VAL A 9 -59.78 31.55 -1.43
C VAL A 9 -58.32 31.87 -1.10
N LEU A 10 -57.76 31.26 -0.06
CA LEU A 10 -56.32 31.29 0.21
C LEU A 10 -55.61 30.22 -0.61
N THR A 11 -54.85 30.65 -1.61
CA THR A 11 -53.98 29.77 -2.39
C THR A 11 -52.64 29.63 -1.65
N ALA A 12 -52.37 28.46 -1.06
CA ALA A 12 -51.09 28.13 -0.48
C ALA A 12 -50.12 27.76 -1.59
N LEU A 13 -49.09 28.58 -1.83
CA LEU A 13 -47.95 28.27 -2.67
C LEU A 13 -47.01 27.36 -1.87
N ALA A 14 -46.99 26.07 -2.22
CA ALA A 14 -45.96 25.14 -1.77
C ALA A 14 -44.66 25.44 -2.53
N VAL A 15 -43.69 26.06 -1.86
CA VAL A 15 -42.31 26.20 -2.36
C VAL A 15 -41.62 24.84 -2.16
N SER A 16 -41.54 24.04 -3.22
CA SER A 16 -40.70 22.88 -3.27
C SER A 16 -39.22 23.35 -3.28
N ALA A 17 -38.55 23.33 -2.14
CA ALA A 17 -37.11 23.44 -2.08
C ALA A 17 -36.51 22.14 -2.67
N CYS A 18 -36.09 22.18 -3.94
CA CYS A 18 -35.15 21.19 -4.47
C CYS A 18 -33.85 21.39 -3.73
N SER A 19 -33.60 20.55 -2.72
CA SER A 19 -32.24 20.29 -2.24
C SER A 19 -31.48 19.67 -3.41
N SER A 20 -30.67 20.48 -4.09
CA SER A 20 -29.59 19.92 -4.91
C SER A 20 -28.67 19.18 -3.95
N ALA A 21 -28.83 17.86 -3.84
CA ALA A 21 -27.73 17.03 -3.39
C ALA A 21 -26.59 17.34 -4.35
N ALA A 22 -25.52 17.89 -3.85
CA ALA A 22 -24.27 17.92 -4.57
C ALA A 22 -23.91 16.45 -4.80
N ASP A 23 -24.10 15.99 -6.03
CA ASP A 23 -23.45 14.78 -6.52
C ASP A 23 -21.94 15.06 -6.55
N GLY A 24 -21.32 15.02 -5.35
CA GLY A 24 -19.88 14.89 -5.24
C GLY A 24 -19.56 13.51 -5.79
N GLU A 25 -18.65 13.42 -6.75
CA GLU A 25 -18.08 12.14 -7.11
C GLU A 25 -17.60 11.49 -5.81
N PRO A 26 -17.93 10.19 -5.58
CA PRO A 26 -17.48 9.48 -4.40
C PRO A 26 -15.95 9.55 -4.34
N GLY A 27 -15.44 9.96 -3.17
CA GLY A 27 -13.99 10.01 -2.95
C GLY A 27 -13.41 8.59 -2.96
N PRO A 28 -12.10 8.44 -3.15
CA PRO A 28 -11.44 7.12 -3.20
C PRO A 28 -11.72 6.26 -1.94
N ASP A 29 -12.05 6.88 -0.81
CA ASP A 29 -12.35 6.22 0.46
C ASP A 29 -13.69 5.44 0.44
N GLU A 30 -14.61 5.78 -0.45
CA GLU A 30 -15.99 5.25 -0.44
C GLU A 30 -16.07 3.84 -1.03
N PHE A 31 -14.96 3.36 -1.65
CA PHE A 31 -14.91 2.09 -2.37
C PHE A 31 -13.96 1.05 -1.77
N LEU A 32 -13.30 1.35 -0.64
CA LEU A 32 -12.41 0.37 -0.02
C LEU A 32 -13.22 -0.83 0.50
N ALA A 33 -12.92 -2.02 -0.04
CA ALA A 33 -13.47 -3.26 0.48
C ALA A 33 -12.93 -3.56 1.88
N PRO A 34 -13.66 -4.28 2.73
CA PRO A 34 -13.10 -4.77 4.00
C PRO A 34 -11.87 -5.64 3.76
N LEU A 35 -10.90 -5.59 4.68
CA LEU A 35 -9.76 -6.52 4.64
C LEU A 35 -10.26 -7.97 4.62
N GLY A 36 -9.62 -8.79 3.78
CA GLY A 36 -9.86 -10.22 3.73
C GLY A 36 -9.48 -10.93 5.04
N PRO A 37 -9.85 -12.20 5.19
CA PRO A 37 -9.42 -13.00 6.34
C PRO A 37 -7.91 -13.21 6.31
N MET A 38 -7.30 -13.42 7.49
CA MET A 38 -5.88 -13.75 7.57
C MET A 38 -5.55 -15.02 6.77
N VAL A 39 -4.50 -14.93 5.97
CA VAL A 39 -3.97 -16.04 5.19
C VAL A 39 -2.85 -16.72 5.99
N THR A 40 -2.94 -18.03 6.14
CA THR A 40 -1.90 -18.82 6.79
C THR A 40 -0.94 -19.37 5.74
N ALA A 41 0.35 -19.11 5.90
CA ALA A 41 1.37 -19.70 5.06
C ALA A 41 1.42 -21.24 5.28
N PRO A 42 1.59 -22.03 4.19
CA PRO A 42 1.66 -23.47 4.32
C PRO A 42 2.94 -23.89 5.09
N PRO A 43 2.86 -24.89 5.95
CA PRO A 43 4.05 -25.40 6.63
C PRO A 43 5.00 -26.05 5.61
N GLY A 44 6.29 -25.76 5.70
CA GLY A 44 7.32 -26.38 4.87
C GLY A 44 7.47 -25.79 3.46
N ALA A 45 7.17 -24.52 3.28
CA ALA A 45 7.52 -23.79 2.08
C ALA A 45 9.00 -24.07 1.71
N ALA A 46 9.25 -24.47 0.46
CA ALA A 46 10.58 -24.85 0.00
C ALA A 46 11.34 -23.64 -0.51
N GLY A 47 12.61 -23.51 -0.13
CA GLY A 47 13.52 -22.46 -0.60
C GLY A 47 14.62 -22.23 0.42
N ALA A 48 15.85 -22.14 -0.06
CA ALA A 48 16.96 -21.72 0.80
C ALA A 48 16.87 -20.20 1.00
N PRO A 49 17.29 -19.67 2.16
CA PRO A 49 17.29 -18.23 2.38
C PRO A 49 18.36 -17.53 1.52
N PHE A 50 18.07 -16.31 1.10
CA PHE A 50 19.10 -15.38 0.67
C PHE A 50 19.87 -14.90 1.91
N THR A 51 21.17 -14.93 1.85
CA THR A 51 22.07 -14.44 2.92
C THR A 51 22.90 -13.24 2.49
N ASP A 52 22.79 -12.86 1.21
CA ASP A 52 23.46 -11.71 0.60
C ASP A 52 22.40 -10.75 0.00
N SER A 53 22.40 -9.52 0.47
CA SER A 53 21.45 -8.48 0.02
C SER A 53 21.64 -8.10 -1.46
N ALA A 54 22.86 -8.21 -2.01
CA ALA A 54 23.08 -7.94 -3.43
C ALA A 54 22.48 -9.06 -4.31
N VAL A 55 22.56 -10.31 -3.86
CA VAL A 55 21.92 -11.45 -4.55
C VAL A 55 20.40 -11.33 -4.47
N LEU A 56 19.86 -10.95 -3.29
CA LEU A 56 18.43 -10.71 -3.14
C LEU A 56 17.97 -9.54 -4.02
N ARG A 57 18.72 -8.43 -4.06
CA ARG A 57 18.41 -7.28 -4.93
C ARG A 57 18.35 -7.69 -6.40
N ALA A 58 19.25 -8.53 -6.86
CA ALA A 58 19.25 -9.03 -8.25
C ALA A 58 18.04 -9.94 -8.58
N ALA A 59 17.35 -10.43 -7.56
CA ALA A 59 16.14 -11.24 -7.67
C ALA A 59 14.84 -10.41 -7.59
N LEU A 60 14.91 -9.09 -7.38
CA LEU A 60 13.74 -8.21 -7.42
C LEU A 60 13.32 -7.92 -8.87
N ILE A 61 12.15 -7.29 -9.05
CA ILE A 61 11.72 -6.81 -10.36
C ILE A 61 12.68 -5.77 -10.93
N ASP A 62 12.71 -5.70 -12.24
CA ASP A 62 13.41 -4.66 -12.98
C ASP A 62 12.46 -3.95 -13.96
N VAL A 63 12.97 -2.98 -14.68
CA VAL A 63 12.17 -2.17 -15.63
C VAL A 63 11.48 -3.01 -16.71
N GLY A 64 12.00 -4.20 -17.02
CA GLY A 64 11.41 -5.12 -17.98
C GLY A 64 10.13 -5.82 -17.49
N ASP A 65 9.90 -5.83 -16.18
CA ASP A 65 8.72 -6.42 -15.54
C ASP A 65 7.59 -5.39 -15.34
N LEU A 66 7.85 -4.12 -15.68
CA LEU A 66 6.94 -3.00 -15.46
C LEU A 66 6.32 -2.52 -16.78
N PRO A 67 5.16 -1.84 -16.74
CA PRO A 67 4.60 -1.17 -17.90
C PRO A 67 5.59 -0.19 -18.54
N VAL A 68 5.40 0.07 -19.84
CA VAL A 68 6.23 1.04 -20.56
C VAL A 68 6.11 2.43 -19.93
N GLY A 69 7.26 3.08 -19.71
CA GLY A 69 7.32 4.44 -19.16
C GLY A 69 7.86 4.50 -17.74
N PHE A 70 8.07 3.36 -17.08
CA PHE A 70 8.78 3.32 -15.81
C PHE A 70 10.29 3.38 -16.00
N SER A 71 10.98 3.96 -15.03
CA SER A 71 12.44 4.02 -14.94
C SER A 71 12.89 3.80 -13.50
N PRO A 72 14.03 3.16 -13.26
CA PRO A 72 14.54 2.97 -11.91
C PRO A 72 14.84 4.34 -11.28
N VAL A 73 14.55 4.45 -10.00
CA VAL A 73 15.01 5.57 -9.18
C VAL A 73 16.36 5.17 -8.61
N ALA A 74 17.38 5.96 -8.94
CA ALA A 74 18.70 5.76 -8.35
C ALA A 74 18.64 6.07 -6.85
N ASP A 75 19.29 5.21 -6.05
CA ASP A 75 19.50 5.54 -4.65
C ASP A 75 20.59 6.64 -4.58
N PRO A 76 20.25 7.88 -4.24
CA PRO A 76 21.22 8.97 -4.25
C PRO A 76 22.33 8.76 -3.21
N GLU A 77 22.12 7.95 -2.18
CA GLU A 77 23.12 7.66 -1.17
C GLU A 77 24.17 6.67 -1.70
N GLU A 78 23.73 5.64 -2.43
CA GLU A 78 24.61 4.63 -3.02
C GLU A 78 25.42 5.21 -4.20
N ASP A 79 24.77 5.97 -5.09
CA ASP A 79 25.39 6.52 -6.30
C ASP A 79 26.39 7.64 -6.03
N LEU A 80 26.20 8.43 -4.98
CA LEU A 80 27.08 9.56 -4.65
C LEU A 80 28.09 9.24 -3.56
N GLY A 81 28.04 8.04 -2.96
CA GLY A 81 28.90 7.65 -1.84
C GLY A 81 28.70 8.55 -0.62
N LEU A 82 27.52 9.10 -0.47
CA LEU A 82 27.15 9.93 0.68
C LEU A 82 26.90 9.04 1.89
N PRO A 83 27.20 9.52 3.10
CA PRO A 83 26.79 8.81 4.32
C PRO A 83 25.26 8.81 4.38
N PRO A 84 24.65 7.75 4.96
CA PRO A 84 23.20 7.66 5.13
C PRO A 84 22.59 8.95 5.68
N ALA A 85 21.41 9.32 5.20
CA ALA A 85 20.72 10.58 5.52
C ALA A 85 20.37 10.79 7.01
N SER A 86 20.96 10.02 7.92
CA SER A 86 20.78 10.10 9.37
C SER A 86 21.05 11.50 9.97
N GLU A 87 21.73 12.37 9.22
CA GLU A 87 21.98 13.75 9.66
C GLU A 87 20.95 14.76 9.13
N ALA A 88 20.17 14.42 8.10
CA ALA A 88 19.09 15.26 7.59
C ALA A 88 17.79 15.13 8.41
N ALA A 89 17.71 14.17 9.28
CA ALA A 89 16.53 13.89 10.15
C ALA A 89 16.24 14.96 11.21
N GLN A 90 16.84 16.15 11.14
CA GLN A 90 16.69 17.17 12.20
C GLN A 90 15.32 17.87 12.22
N SER A 91 14.43 17.54 11.33
CA SER A 91 13.09 18.13 11.31
C SER A 91 11.96 17.17 10.91
N ASP A 92 12.24 15.88 10.77
CA ASP A 92 11.20 14.90 10.47
C ASP A 92 10.18 14.85 11.61
N GLN A 93 8.96 15.33 11.33
CA GLN A 93 7.84 15.36 12.26
C GLN A 93 6.84 14.24 11.98
N SER A 94 7.21 13.29 11.11
CA SER A 94 6.32 12.19 10.74
C SER A 94 5.92 11.36 11.97
N SER A 95 4.65 11.05 12.04
CA SER A 95 4.09 10.24 13.12
C SER A 95 2.81 9.57 12.67
N THR A 96 2.40 8.52 13.40
CA THR A 96 1.07 7.92 13.23
C THR A 96 0.38 7.75 14.59
N ASP A 97 -0.92 7.80 14.59
CA ASP A 97 -1.76 7.48 15.73
C ASP A 97 -2.83 6.45 15.34
N PRO A 98 -2.73 5.20 15.80
CA PRO A 98 -1.72 4.63 16.72
C PRO A 98 -0.30 4.53 16.09
N ALA A 99 0.73 4.67 16.92
CA ALA A 99 2.13 4.64 16.47
C ALA A 99 2.52 3.33 15.75
N LEU A 100 1.90 2.21 16.08
CA LEU A 100 2.15 0.93 15.40
C LEU A 100 1.81 0.97 13.90
N CYS A 101 0.93 1.88 13.48
CA CYS A 101 0.49 1.96 12.08
C CYS A 101 1.54 2.60 11.16
N SER A 102 2.62 3.15 11.70
CA SER A 102 3.78 3.54 10.89
C SER A 102 4.40 2.37 10.13
N ALA A 103 4.18 1.14 10.60
CA ALA A 103 4.70 -0.06 9.97
C ALA A 103 3.95 -0.48 8.68
N VAL A 104 2.77 0.05 8.39
CA VAL A 104 1.89 -0.45 7.29
C VAL A 104 2.58 -0.49 5.92
N LEU A 105 3.40 0.48 5.58
CA LEU A 105 4.21 0.51 4.35
C LEU A 105 5.73 0.55 4.61
N SER A 106 6.16 0.32 5.85
CA SER A 106 7.59 0.19 6.13
C SER A 106 8.17 -1.01 5.39
N PRO A 107 9.46 -1.02 5.07
CA PRO A 107 10.13 -2.20 4.52
C PRO A 107 9.89 -3.44 5.38
N VAL A 108 9.71 -4.61 4.76
CA VAL A 108 9.41 -5.87 5.47
C VAL A 108 10.41 -6.17 6.59
N ALA A 109 11.70 -5.86 6.36
CA ALA A 109 12.75 -6.07 7.36
C ALA A 109 12.59 -5.20 8.61
N ASP A 110 11.93 -4.03 8.49
CA ASP A 110 11.63 -3.13 9.60
C ASP A 110 10.32 -3.52 10.30
N GLN A 111 9.36 -4.09 9.56
CA GLN A 111 8.11 -4.59 10.13
C GLN A 111 8.34 -5.85 10.98
N HIS A 112 9.31 -6.70 10.61
CA HIS A 112 9.67 -7.91 11.37
C HIS A 112 11.20 -8.08 11.36
N PRO A 113 11.87 -7.89 12.51
CA PRO A 113 13.33 -8.00 12.59
C PRO A 113 13.82 -9.44 12.46
N GLY A 114 15.09 -9.62 12.11
CA GLY A 114 15.75 -10.92 12.04
C GLY A 114 15.96 -11.45 10.63
N ALA A 115 15.76 -10.62 9.61
CA ALA A 115 16.13 -10.95 8.23
C ALA A 115 17.64 -11.23 8.10
N ALA A 116 18.00 -12.27 7.35
CA ALA A 116 19.37 -12.58 6.98
C ALA A 116 19.86 -11.69 5.83
N ALA A 117 18.95 -11.26 4.96
CA ALA A 117 19.18 -10.30 3.89
C ALA A 117 17.91 -9.49 3.64
N SER A 118 18.06 -8.23 3.24
CA SER A 118 16.97 -7.37 2.77
C SER A 118 17.42 -6.57 1.55
N ALA A 119 16.48 -6.24 0.67
CA ALA A 119 16.75 -5.46 -0.53
C ALA A 119 15.48 -4.73 -0.97
N SER A 120 15.66 -3.60 -1.66
CA SER A 120 14.58 -2.80 -2.24
C SER A 120 14.91 -2.40 -3.67
N ALA A 121 13.87 -2.20 -4.47
CA ALA A 121 13.94 -1.64 -5.82
C ALA A 121 12.83 -0.61 -5.98
N TRP A 122 13.14 0.56 -6.56
CA TRP A 122 12.22 1.68 -6.70
C TRP A 122 12.16 2.15 -8.15
N PHE A 123 10.94 2.46 -8.60
CA PHE A 123 10.69 2.91 -9.96
C PHE A 123 9.71 4.08 -9.96
N GLN A 124 9.96 5.04 -10.85
CA GLN A 124 9.02 6.11 -11.13
C GLN A 124 8.43 5.93 -12.53
N GLY A 125 7.15 6.15 -12.64
CA GLY A 125 6.38 6.02 -13.88
C GLY A 125 5.74 7.33 -14.32
N PRO A 126 4.89 7.29 -15.36
CA PRO A 126 4.13 8.45 -15.81
C PRO A 126 3.11 8.88 -14.75
N ASN A 127 2.69 10.17 -14.80
CA ASN A 127 1.66 10.75 -13.95
C ASN A 127 1.94 10.62 -12.44
N PHE A 128 3.21 10.72 -12.04
CA PHE A 128 3.66 10.57 -10.65
C PHE A 128 3.35 9.20 -10.02
N THR A 129 3.16 8.17 -10.84
CA THR A 129 3.04 6.82 -10.33
C THR A 129 4.41 6.30 -9.89
N THR A 130 4.48 5.62 -8.75
CA THR A 130 5.68 4.89 -8.30
C THR A 130 5.37 3.40 -8.16
N VAL A 131 6.39 2.57 -8.30
CA VAL A 131 6.36 1.16 -7.95
C VAL A 131 7.58 0.87 -7.09
N ASP A 132 7.32 0.29 -5.93
CA ASP A 132 8.34 -0.09 -4.96
C ASP A 132 8.23 -1.58 -4.68
N GLN A 133 9.34 -2.29 -4.71
CA GLN A 133 9.42 -3.65 -4.19
C GLN A 133 10.46 -3.70 -3.10
N ASP A 134 10.10 -4.18 -1.94
CA ASP A 134 11.05 -4.60 -0.93
C ASP A 134 10.89 -6.08 -0.60
N ALA A 135 11.97 -6.70 -0.12
CA ALA A 135 11.98 -8.09 0.28
C ALA A 135 12.92 -8.30 1.47
N ALA A 136 12.53 -9.20 2.35
CA ALA A 136 13.32 -9.67 3.46
C ALA A 136 13.38 -11.19 3.45
N SER A 137 14.57 -11.76 3.47
CA SER A 137 14.80 -13.20 3.55
C SER A 137 15.21 -13.58 4.96
N TYR A 138 14.51 -14.54 5.53
CA TYR A 138 14.68 -15.00 6.90
C TYR A 138 15.46 -16.32 6.94
N PRO A 139 16.08 -16.67 8.09
CA PRO A 139 16.86 -17.91 8.23
C PRO A 139 16.05 -19.16 7.92
N THR A 140 14.74 -19.15 8.20
CA THR A 140 13.84 -20.29 7.94
C THR A 140 12.50 -19.84 7.36
N ALA A 141 11.81 -20.76 6.69
CA ALA A 141 10.44 -20.53 6.23
C ALA A 141 9.46 -20.26 7.38
N ALA A 142 9.75 -20.79 8.59
CA ALA A 142 8.92 -20.52 9.76
C ALA A 142 9.06 -19.06 10.24
N ASP A 143 10.26 -18.50 10.18
CA ASP A 143 10.48 -17.09 10.52
C ASP A 143 9.80 -16.17 9.47
N ALA A 144 9.89 -16.53 8.19
CA ALA A 144 9.17 -15.81 7.13
C ALA A 144 7.64 -15.88 7.31
N ALA A 145 7.10 -17.05 7.67
CA ALA A 145 5.67 -17.21 7.97
C ALA A 145 5.23 -16.39 9.18
N GLN A 146 6.10 -16.23 10.18
CA GLN A 146 5.84 -15.36 11.33
C GLN A 146 5.82 -13.88 10.87
N ALA A 147 6.80 -13.44 10.09
CA ALA A 147 6.83 -12.08 9.52
C ALA A 147 5.56 -11.79 8.71
N PHE A 148 5.15 -12.69 7.84
CA PHE A 148 3.91 -12.58 7.05
C PHE A 148 2.65 -12.49 7.93
N THR A 149 2.64 -13.21 9.05
CA THR A 149 1.54 -13.16 10.03
C THR A 149 1.51 -11.84 10.81
N ASP A 150 2.68 -11.34 11.20
CA ASP A 150 2.80 -10.09 11.97
C ASP A 150 2.38 -8.88 11.12
N ILE A 151 2.72 -8.85 9.83
CA ILE A 151 2.25 -7.84 8.87
C ILE A 151 0.72 -7.82 8.83
N GLN A 152 0.07 -8.96 8.66
CA GLN A 152 -1.39 -9.07 8.64
C GLN A 152 -2.02 -8.63 9.97
N THR A 153 -1.38 -8.94 11.09
CA THR A 153 -1.83 -8.56 12.42
C THR A 153 -1.79 -7.03 12.61
N THR A 154 -0.76 -6.38 12.09
CA THR A 154 -0.65 -4.92 12.06
C THR A 154 -1.73 -4.30 11.18
N LEU A 155 -1.92 -4.80 9.96
CA LEU A 155 -2.97 -4.33 9.05
C LEU A 155 -4.36 -4.42 9.66
N ALA A 156 -4.69 -5.51 10.36
CA ALA A 156 -5.98 -5.69 11.01
C ALA A 156 -6.26 -4.64 12.11
N GLN A 157 -5.22 -4.04 12.68
CA GLN A 157 -5.33 -2.98 13.68
C GLN A 157 -5.30 -1.58 13.06
N CYS A 158 -4.87 -1.43 11.82
CA CYS A 158 -4.60 -0.16 11.13
C CYS A 158 -5.55 0.06 9.93
N THR A 159 -6.83 -0.27 10.05
CA THR A 159 -7.80 -0.06 8.97
C THR A 159 -8.19 1.41 8.77
N GLY A 160 -7.96 2.25 9.76
CA GLY A 160 -8.15 3.70 9.68
C GLY A 160 -7.35 4.36 10.80
N TYR A 161 -6.45 5.27 10.43
CA TYR A 161 -5.58 5.97 11.38
C TYR A 161 -5.20 7.34 10.84
N SER A 162 -4.57 8.15 11.67
CA SER A 162 -4.09 9.49 11.31
C SER A 162 -2.60 9.63 11.63
N GLY A 163 -2.01 10.70 11.18
CA GLY A 163 -0.63 11.02 11.48
C GLY A 163 -0.26 12.41 11.01
N THR A 164 1.03 12.68 11.03
CA THR A 164 1.64 13.84 10.39
C THR A 164 2.71 13.39 9.42
N ASP A 165 2.92 14.14 8.35
CA ASP A 165 4.08 13.94 7.47
C ASP A 165 5.36 14.57 8.06
N ALA A 166 6.45 14.52 7.30
CA ALA A 166 7.75 15.06 7.73
C ALA A 166 7.72 16.58 8.00
N ASP A 167 6.81 17.31 7.36
CA ASP A 167 6.62 18.76 7.54
C ASP A 167 5.60 19.09 8.63
N GLY A 168 5.00 18.06 9.27
CA GLY A 168 4.01 18.20 10.34
C GLY A 168 2.59 18.48 9.82
N VAL A 169 2.31 18.21 8.55
CA VAL A 169 0.96 18.35 7.98
C VAL A 169 0.13 17.12 8.34
N ASP A 170 -1.13 17.33 8.69
CA ASP A 170 -2.05 16.25 9.06
C ASP A 170 -2.33 15.33 7.88
N VAL A 171 -2.23 14.02 8.12
CA VAL A 171 -2.48 12.96 7.14
C VAL A 171 -3.51 11.98 7.70
N GLN A 172 -4.45 11.58 6.85
CA GLN A 172 -5.44 10.54 7.13
C GLN A 172 -5.12 9.30 6.27
N TYR A 173 -5.23 8.14 6.89
CA TYR A 173 -4.96 6.85 6.25
C TYR A 173 -6.17 5.93 6.36
N ARG A 174 -6.51 5.26 5.27
CA ARG A 174 -7.57 4.25 5.20
C ARG A 174 -7.05 3.02 4.50
N VAL A 175 -7.19 1.86 5.14
CA VAL A 175 -6.78 0.57 4.59
C VAL A 175 -8.00 -0.29 4.30
N GLY A 176 -8.05 -0.86 3.11
CA GLY A 176 -9.08 -1.80 2.69
C GLY A 176 -8.50 -3.01 1.97
N GLY A 177 -9.29 -4.06 1.81
CA GLY A 177 -8.91 -5.25 1.08
C GLY A 177 -8.82 -4.99 -0.42
N ARG A 178 -7.90 -5.69 -1.07
CA ARG A 178 -7.80 -5.81 -2.52
C ARG A 178 -7.83 -7.30 -2.88
N ASP A 179 -8.78 -7.67 -3.70
CA ASP A 179 -8.80 -9.01 -4.29
C ASP A 179 -7.69 -9.14 -5.33
N GLY A 180 -7.20 -10.36 -5.55
CA GLY A 180 -6.20 -10.65 -6.55
C GLY A 180 -5.89 -12.15 -6.60
N ARG A 181 -5.19 -12.56 -7.67
CA ARG A 181 -4.76 -13.95 -7.82
C ARG A 181 -3.71 -14.27 -6.74
N PRO A 182 -3.81 -15.43 -6.06
CA PRO A 182 -2.78 -15.87 -5.12
C PRO A 182 -1.40 -15.91 -5.78
N ALA A 183 -0.38 -15.42 -5.07
CA ALA A 183 1.01 -15.41 -5.53
C ALA A 183 1.92 -16.04 -4.47
N GLY A 184 2.96 -16.76 -4.90
CA GLY A 184 3.87 -17.46 -4.00
C GLY A 184 3.21 -18.57 -3.19
N ASP A 185 3.77 -18.85 -2.02
CA ASP A 185 3.26 -19.84 -1.07
C ASP A 185 2.05 -19.30 -0.30
N ALA A 186 2.02 -18.00 -0.06
CA ALA A 186 0.92 -17.26 0.55
C ALA A 186 0.99 -15.79 0.10
N SER A 187 -0.16 -15.15 -0.06
CA SER A 187 -0.22 -13.71 -0.37
C SER A 187 -1.50 -13.06 0.14
N ILE A 188 -1.42 -11.75 0.39
CA ILE A 188 -2.55 -10.87 0.65
C ILE A 188 -2.42 -9.64 -0.25
N GLY A 189 -3.57 -9.04 -0.59
CA GLY A 189 -3.66 -7.75 -1.25
C GLY A 189 -4.43 -6.75 -0.40
N PHE A 190 -4.01 -5.50 -0.41
CA PHE A 190 -4.75 -4.41 0.21
C PHE A 190 -4.50 -3.10 -0.53
N GLN A 191 -5.36 -2.11 -0.27
CA GLN A 191 -5.16 -0.73 -0.69
C GLN A 191 -4.99 0.17 0.52
N LEU A 192 -4.11 1.15 0.41
CA LEU A 192 -3.98 2.25 1.35
C LEU A 192 -4.33 3.55 0.63
N VAL A 193 -5.33 4.26 1.14
CA VAL A 193 -5.63 5.64 0.72
C VAL A 193 -5.03 6.59 1.74
N THR A 194 -4.17 7.47 1.25
CA THR A 194 -3.53 8.54 2.03
C THR A 194 -4.10 9.87 1.60
N THR A 195 -4.67 10.64 2.53
CA THR A 195 -5.27 11.95 2.24
C THR A 195 -4.64 13.02 3.11
N SER A 196 -4.15 14.10 2.48
CA SER A 196 -3.61 15.28 3.13
C SER A 196 -4.01 16.52 2.35
N ASP A 197 -4.48 17.58 3.03
CA ASP A 197 -4.89 18.86 2.45
C ASP A 197 -5.87 18.74 1.26
N GLY A 198 -6.74 17.72 1.28
CA GLY A 198 -7.72 17.46 0.21
C GLY A 198 -7.11 16.75 -1.01
N PHE A 199 -5.88 16.31 -0.94
CA PHE A 199 -5.21 15.53 -1.95
C PHE A 199 -5.15 14.06 -1.50
N SER A 200 -5.44 13.14 -2.40
CA SER A 200 -5.39 11.71 -2.08
C SER A 200 -4.45 10.96 -3.00
N LEU A 201 -3.75 10.00 -2.42
CA LEU A 201 -2.98 8.99 -3.13
C LEU A 201 -3.53 7.61 -2.79
N VAL A 202 -3.50 6.72 -3.75
CA VAL A 202 -3.87 5.32 -3.57
C VAL A 202 -2.62 4.46 -3.77
N SER A 203 -2.32 3.62 -2.78
CA SER A 203 -1.29 2.61 -2.87
C SER A 203 -1.94 1.24 -2.96
N ASP A 204 -1.74 0.54 -4.08
CA ASP A 204 -2.07 -0.87 -4.24
C ASP A 204 -0.91 -1.69 -3.71
N VAL A 205 -1.18 -2.61 -2.80
CA VAL A 205 -0.14 -3.36 -2.08
C VAL A 205 -0.40 -4.86 -2.18
N ALA A 206 0.64 -5.61 -2.49
CA ALA A 206 0.68 -7.06 -2.38
C ALA A 206 1.82 -7.47 -1.44
N VAL A 207 1.51 -8.28 -0.45
CA VAL A 207 2.52 -8.94 0.39
C VAL A 207 2.47 -10.43 0.09
N ALA A 208 3.60 -11.01 -0.28
CA ALA A 208 3.69 -12.41 -0.65
C ALA A 208 4.87 -13.10 0.06
N MET A 209 4.70 -14.37 0.36
CA MET A 209 5.75 -15.23 0.89
C MET A 209 6.17 -16.27 -0.16
N THR A 210 7.46 -16.48 -0.32
CA THR A 210 8.05 -17.51 -1.17
C THR A 210 9.23 -18.14 -0.45
N GLY A 211 9.12 -19.41 -0.07
CA GLY A 211 10.14 -20.09 0.73
C GLY A 211 10.37 -19.38 2.08
N SER A 212 11.57 -18.88 2.26
CA SER A 212 11.98 -18.13 3.46
C SER A 212 12.00 -16.60 3.23
N THR A 213 11.43 -16.12 2.12
CA THR A 213 11.42 -14.69 1.76
C THR A 213 10.01 -14.14 1.78
N VAL A 214 9.82 -12.98 2.41
CA VAL A 214 8.61 -12.15 2.30
C VAL A 214 8.94 -10.94 1.44
N THR A 215 8.07 -10.62 0.50
CA THR A 215 8.17 -9.43 -0.34
C THR A 215 6.91 -8.60 -0.26
N GLN A 216 7.07 -7.29 -0.34
CA GLN A 216 6.00 -6.30 -0.44
C GLN A 216 6.20 -5.55 -1.74
N LEU A 217 5.17 -5.53 -2.60
CA LEU A 217 5.09 -4.73 -3.81
C LEU A 217 4.05 -3.64 -3.60
N VAL A 218 4.43 -2.40 -3.84
CA VAL A 218 3.57 -1.22 -3.68
C VAL A 218 3.53 -0.46 -4.99
N ALA A 219 2.34 -0.15 -5.49
CA ALA A 219 2.16 0.77 -6.61
C ALA A 219 1.32 1.96 -6.13
N THR A 220 1.90 3.17 -6.15
CA THR A 220 1.24 4.38 -5.63
C THR A 220 0.97 5.36 -6.76
N GLY A 221 -0.23 5.94 -6.77
CA GLY A 221 -0.65 6.96 -7.73
C GLY A 221 -1.85 7.75 -7.23
N GLN A 222 -2.34 8.68 -8.06
CA GLN A 222 -3.59 9.41 -7.75
C GLN A 222 -4.84 8.53 -7.92
N GLU A 223 -4.73 7.49 -8.72
CA GLU A 223 -5.76 6.49 -8.97
C GLU A 223 -5.15 5.09 -8.77
N PRO A 224 -5.96 4.08 -8.42
CA PRO A 224 -5.50 2.69 -8.38
C PRO A 224 -4.90 2.27 -9.72
N ILE A 225 -3.85 1.45 -9.66
CA ILE A 225 -3.32 0.85 -10.89
C ILE A 225 -4.31 -0.21 -11.43
N ASP A 226 -4.30 -0.43 -12.75
CA ASP A 226 -5.11 -1.50 -13.36
C ASP A 226 -4.86 -2.84 -12.65
N GLU A 227 -5.94 -3.54 -12.34
CA GLU A 227 -5.89 -4.77 -11.53
C GLU A 227 -5.03 -5.86 -12.20
N GLY A 228 -5.21 -6.07 -13.52
CA GLY A 228 -4.45 -7.07 -14.25
C GLY A 228 -2.96 -6.73 -14.33
N VAL A 229 -2.64 -5.44 -14.50
CA VAL A 229 -1.25 -4.94 -14.51
C VAL A 229 -0.59 -5.18 -13.15
N PHE A 230 -1.29 -4.86 -12.05
CA PHE A 230 -0.74 -5.05 -10.70
C PHE A 230 -0.54 -6.54 -10.38
N GLU A 231 -1.49 -7.38 -10.78
CA GLU A 231 -1.35 -8.84 -10.62
C GLU A 231 -0.15 -9.38 -11.40
N ASP A 232 0.04 -8.95 -12.65
CA ASP A 232 1.17 -9.41 -13.47
C ASP A 232 2.51 -8.98 -12.86
N MET A 233 2.62 -7.76 -12.35
CA MET A 233 3.81 -7.30 -11.60
C MET A 233 4.04 -8.12 -10.33
N THR A 234 2.98 -8.41 -9.57
CA THR A 234 3.06 -9.24 -8.35
C THR A 234 3.56 -10.65 -8.68
N HIS A 235 3.04 -11.26 -9.73
CA HIS A 235 3.48 -12.58 -10.17
C HIS A 235 4.92 -12.57 -10.70
N ALA A 236 5.34 -11.51 -11.38
CA ALA A 236 6.73 -11.34 -11.82
C ALA A 236 7.67 -11.25 -10.60
N ALA A 237 7.32 -10.42 -9.61
CA ALA A 237 8.10 -10.26 -8.38
C ALA A 237 8.31 -11.59 -7.64
N VAL A 238 7.23 -12.33 -7.42
CA VAL A 238 7.28 -13.65 -6.77
C VAL A 238 8.04 -14.67 -7.63
N GLY A 239 7.79 -14.69 -8.95
CA GLY A 239 8.44 -15.63 -9.87
C GLY A 239 9.96 -15.45 -9.92
N LYS A 240 10.45 -14.22 -9.89
CA LYS A 240 11.89 -13.91 -9.84
C LYS A 240 12.52 -14.41 -8.54
N LEU A 241 11.90 -14.13 -7.39
CA LEU A 241 12.37 -14.61 -6.09
C LEU A 241 12.38 -16.15 -6.02
N ALA A 242 11.35 -16.82 -6.56
CA ALA A 242 11.26 -18.28 -6.57
C ALA A 242 12.29 -18.94 -7.48
N SER A 243 12.73 -18.29 -8.55
CA SER A 243 13.66 -18.84 -9.54
C SER A 243 15.11 -18.46 -9.30
N ALA A 244 15.37 -17.46 -8.47
CA ALA A 244 16.72 -17.00 -8.20
C ALA A 244 17.51 -18.04 -7.37
N PRO A 245 18.79 -18.25 -7.67
CA PRO A 245 19.65 -19.08 -6.84
C PRO A 245 19.87 -18.41 -5.48
N ALA A 246 19.39 -19.03 -4.42
CA ALA A 246 19.72 -18.60 -3.06
C ALA A 246 21.20 -18.92 -2.78
N SER A 247 21.90 -18.03 -2.10
CA SER A 247 23.32 -18.17 -1.75
C SER A 247 23.53 -17.94 -0.26
#